data_610780b2393cca8e862c90141b0facbd
#
_entry.id   610780b2393cca8e862c90141b0facbd
#
_cell.length_a   1.000
_cell.length_b   1.000
_cell.length_c   1.000
_cell.angle_alpha   90.00
_cell.angle_beta   90.00
_cell.angle_gamma   90.00
#
_symmetry.space_group_name_H-M   'P 1'
#
loop_
_entity.id
_entity.type
_entity.pdbx_description
1 polymer ?
#
loop_
_entity_poly.entity_id
_entity_poly.type
_entity_poly.pdbx_seq_one_letter_code
_entity_poly.pdbx_strand_id
1 'polypeptide(L)'
;MSVTVPRSQVRAAAAGVAVTFGLNGVAVATWFARVPAARDALGLTPGALGLLLLSMSAGACLAMLTAGEVTHRLRPKRTVSVSAATVAVGLAVAGVGIGAYPSAVLTAIGIFTLGYGSGLCDVAMNVEAAEVERALGKTVMPRFHAMWSLGTVAAAGLASFVAWAALSVTAHLVVVALIVALGTLLAARTYRFAGEAEHGSGSGVMAAWREPRTLLIGLLVLVLAFTEGTANDWVAVAFIDGYTVDPALGALVFGVFVTTMTFGRIFGTIALDRWGRVPAILVSMVLAASGVTLAVFAGSPAVAIAGVAVWGLGTALGFPVGMSAAADDPARAAARVSVVAVIGYTAFLAGPPLVGFLGNEVGVLRALLVVPVLLLPALALVPMLRPVKD
;
A
#
# COMPACT_ATOMS: atom_id res chain seq x y z
N MET A 1 -29.50 19.85 -18.19
CA MET A 1 -30.29 19.60 -16.96
C MET A 1 -29.40 18.79 -16.01
N SER A 2 -28.84 19.41 -14.95
CA SER A 2 -28.10 18.69 -13.91
C SER A 2 -29.09 17.86 -13.09
N VAL A 3 -29.05 16.54 -13.26
CA VAL A 3 -29.83 15.63 -12.44
C VAL A 3 -29.25 15.70 -11.02
N THR A 4 -29.90 16.43 -10.12
CA THR A 4 -29.48 16.48 -8.71
C THR A 4 -29.74 15.13 -8.05
N VAL A 5 -28.66 14.41 -7.76
CA VAL A 5 -28.73 13.12 -7.05
C VAL A 5 -29.30 13.36 -5.62
N PRO A 6 -30.35 12.63 -5.19
CA PRO A 6 -30.89 12.78 -3.83
C PRO A 6 -29.85 12.55 -2.76
N ARG A 7 -29.86 13.36 -1.67
CA ARG A 7 -28.89 13.26 -0.55
C ARG A 7 -28.79 11.87 0.07
N SER A 8 -29.89 11.12 0.12
CA SER A 8 -29.91 9.72 0.58
C SER A 8 -29.07 8.80 -0.31
N GLN A 9 -29.11 8.98 -1.62
CA GLN A 9 -28.32 8.21 -2.58
C GLN A 9 -26.83 8.59 -2.51
N VAL A 10 -26.48 9.87 -2.32
CA VAL A 10 -25.09 10.31 -2.11
C VAL A 10 -24.51 9.70 -0.82
N ARG A 11 -25.31 9.65 0.27
CA ARG A 11 -24.87 8.99 1.51
C ARG A 11 -24.69 7.48 1.33
N ALA A 12 -25.57 6.81 0.57
CA ALA A 12 -25.42 5.40 0.26
C ALA A 12 -24.16 5.14 -0.58
N ALA A 13 -23.88 5.99 -1.58
CA ALA A 13 -22.64 5.90 -2.35
C ALA A 13 -21.40 6.11 -1.46
N ALA A 14 -21.43 7.09 -0.54
CA ALA A 14 -20.35 7.32 0.43
C ALA A 14 -20.08 6.08 1.31
N ALA A 15 -21.14 5.42 1.80
CA ALA A 15 -21.01 4.19 2.57
C ALA A 15 -20.42 3.04 1.74
N GLY A 16 -20.88 2.88 0.50
CA GLY A 16 -20.32 1.87 -0.41
C GLY A 16 -18.85 2.11 -0.76
N VAL A 17 -18.46 3.35 -1.00
CA VAL A 17 -17.05 3.72 -1.21
C VAL A 17 -16.22 3.38 0.04
N ALA A 18 -16.68 3.75 1.24
CA ALA A 18 -15.98 3.45 2.49
C ALA A 18 -15.79 1.93 2.69
N VAL A 19 -16.82 1.13 2.41
CA VAL A 19 -16.74 -0.36 2.46
C VAL A 19 -15.74 -0.89 1.42
N THR A 20 -15.75 -0.37 0.20
CA THR A 20 -14.81 -0.79 -0.85
C THR A 20 -13.36 -0.51 -0.44
N PHE A 21 -13.06 0.68 0.09
CA PHE A 21 -11.74 1.00 0.62
C PHE A 21 -11.31 0.03 1.73
N GLY A 22 -12.20 -0.23 2.70
CA GLY A 22 -11.92 -1.17 3.79
C GLY A 22 -11.64 -2.58 3.30
N LEU A 23 -12.46 -3.10 2.40
CA LEU A 23 -12.31 -4.46 1.87
C LEU A 23 -11.08 -4.61 0.97
N ASN A 24 -10.70 -3.58 0.21
CA ASN A 24 -9.46 -3.60 -0.56
C ASN A 24 -8.23 -3.63 0.39
N GLY A 25 -8.28 -2.87 1.48
CA GLY A 25 -7.27 -2.94 2.55
C GLY A 25 -7.19 -4.33 3.19
N VAL A 26 -8.35 -4.95 3.48
CA VAL A 26 -8.41 -6.34 3.99
C VAL A 26 -7.74 -7.31 3.03
N ALA A 27 -8.03 -7.24 1.73
CA ALA A 27 -7.49 -8.17 0.75
C ALA A 27 -5.95 -8.12 0.68
N VAL A 28 -5.40 -6.92 0.56
CA VAL A 28 -3.96 -6.68 0.43
C VAL A 28 -3.21 -7.07 1.70
N ALA A 29 -3.69 -6.64 2.87
CA ALA A 29 -3.03 -6.92 4.13
C ALA A 29 -3.15 -8.41 4.55
N THR A 30 -4.22 -9.10 4.15
CA THR A 30 -4.34 -10.56 4.34
C THR A 30 -3.20 -11.29 3.64
N TRP A 31 -2.82 -10.88 2.43
CA TRP A 31 -1.67 -11.45 1.75
C TRP A 31 -0.37 -11.16 2.50
N PHE A 32 -0.07 -9.89 2.82
CA PHE A 32 1.16 -9.51 3.50
C PHE A 32 1.36 -10.24 4.84
N ALA A 33 0.30 -10.40 5.61
CA ALA A 33 0.35 -11.15 6.87
C ALA A 33 0.57 -12.68 6.68
N ARG A 34 0.42 -13.20 5.45
CA ARG A 34 0.60 -14.62 5.11
C ARG A 34 1.84 -14.90 4.26
N VAL A 35 2.67 -13.90 3.99
CA VAL A 35 3.96 -14.06 3.30
C VAL A 35 4.86 -15.11 3.96
N PRO A 36 5.02 -15.16 5.31
CA PRO A 36 5.80 -16.21 5.95
C PRO A 36 5.27 -17.61 5.66
N ALA A 37 3.95 -17.79 5.74
CA ALA A 37 3.33 -19.09 5.46
C ALA A 37 3.53 -19.54 4.00
N ALA A 38 3.50 -18.59 3.04
CA ALA A 38 3.80 -18.87 1.64
C ALA A 38 5.26 -19.29 1.45
N ARG A 39 6.21 -18.60 2.09
CA ARG A 39 7.64 -18.96 2.08
C ARG A 39 7.86 -20.38 2.58
N ASP A 40 7.32 -20.69 3.75
CA ASP A 40 7.54 -21.96 4.42
C ASP A 40 6.90 -23.13 3.65
N ALA A 41 5.65 -22.96 3.19
CA ALA A 41 4.96 -23.99 2.42
C ALA A 41 5.61 -24.28 1.06
N LEU A 42 6.24 -23.29 0.45
CA LEU A 42 6.90 -23.41 -0.86
C LEU A 42 8.39 -23.65 -0.75
N GLY A 43 8.97 -23.69 0.47
CA GLY A 43 10.40 -23.89 0.71
C GLY A 43 11.29 -22.81 0.07
N LEU A 44 10.83 -21.56 0.05
CA LEU A 44 11.52 -20.49 -0.67
C LEU A 44 12.68 -19.91 0.16
N THR A 45 13.82 -19.72 -0.52
CA THR A 45 14.88 -18.84 0.00
C THR A 45 14.40 -17.38 0.02
N PRO A 46 15.02 -16.48 0.81
CA PRO A 46 14.66 -15.05 0.80
C PRO A 46 14.68 -14.43 -0.60
N GLY A 47 15.69 -14.73 -1.41
CA GLY A 47 15.76 -14.24 -2.80
C GLY A 47 14.61 -14.74 -3.68
N ALA A 48 14.25 -16.03 -3.59
CA ALA A 48 13.13 -16.62 -4.32
C ALA A 48 11.79 -16.02 -3.85
N LEU A 49 11.64 -15.77 -2.53
CA LEU A 49 10.49 -15.07 -1.99
C LEU A 49 10.41 -13.63 -2.54
N GLY A 50 11.51 -12.89 -2.59
CA GLY A 50 11.56 -11.56 -3.18
C GLY A 50 11.10 -11.52 -4.63
N LEU A 51 11.49 -12.53 -5.45
CA LEU A 51 11.00 -12.69 -6.81
C LEU A 51 9.50 -13.05 -6.87
N LEU A 52 9.01 -13.84 -5.93
CA LEU A 52 7.59 -14.13 -5.81
C LEU A 52 6.81 -12.84 -5.53
N LEU A 53 7.22 -12.06 -4.53
CA LEU A 53 6.58 -10.80 -4.13
C LEU A 53 6.57 -9.74 -5.24
N LEU A 54 7.62 -9.72 -6.09
CA LEU A 54 7.66 -8.89 -7.29
C LEU A 54 6.44 -9.09 -8.19
N SER A 55 5.85 -10.29 -8.24
CA SER A 55 4.67 -10.58 -9.06
C SER A 55 3.46 -9.72 -8.66
N MET A 56 3.23 -9.51 -7.37
CA MET A 56 2.14 -8.64 -6.89
C MET A 56 2.37 -7.18 -7.32
N SER A 57 3.60 -6.69 -7.14
CA SER A 57 3.97 -5.34 -7.54
C SER A 57 3.87 -5.12 -9.05
N ALA A 58 4.26 -6.12 -9.84
CA ALA A 58 4.10 -6.08 -11.30
C ALA A 58 2.62 -6.00 -11.71
N GLY A 59 1.74 -6.77 -11.04
CA GLY A 59 0.30 -6.67 -11.25
C GLY A 59 -0.25 -5.29 -10.92
N ALA A 60 0.13 -4.72 -9.78
CA ALA A 60 -0.29 -3.38 -9.36
C ALA A 60 0.22 -2.29 -10.34
N CYS A 61 1.47 -2.38 -10.78
CA CYS A 61 2.02 -1.45 -11.78
C CYS A 61 1.27 -1.54 -13.12
N LEU A 62 0.96 -2.74 -13.59
CA LEU A 62 0.15 -2.92 -14.80
C LEU A 62 -1.26 -2.32 -14.62
N ALA A 63 -1.86 -2.45 -13.44
CA ALA A 63 -3.13 -1.82 -13.13
C ALA A 63 -3.04 -0.30 -13.25
N MET A 64 -2.00 0.34 -12.71
CA MET A 64 -1.82 1.79 -12.81
C MET A 64 -1.76 2.29 -14.26
N LEU A 65 -1.19 1.49 -15.16
CA LEU A 65 -1.10 1.82 -16.59
C LEU A 65 -2.44 1.67 -17.33
N THR A 66 -3.30 0.75 -16.89
CA THR A 66 -4.52 0.36 -17.60
C THR A 66 -5.81 0.85 -16.94
N ALA A 67 -5.79 1.11 -15.62
CA ALA A 67 -6.99 1.37 -14.83
C ALA A 67 -7.76 2.62 -15.27
N GLY A 68 -7.07 3.65 -15.72
CA GLY A 68 -7.73 4.86 -16.26
C GLY A 68 -8.62 4.53 -17.45
N GLU A 69 -8.10 3.83 -18.45
CA GLU A 69 -8.82 3.43 -19.65
C GLU A 69 -9.94 2.42 -19.34
N VAL A 70 -9.64 1.43 -18.47
CA VAL A 70 -10.65 0.45 -18.03
C VAL A 70 -11.80 1.14 -17.31
N THR A 71 -11.50 2.08 -16.40
CA THR A 71 -12.52 2.81 -15.64
C THR A 71 -13.33 3.76 -16.55
N HIS A 72 -12.68 4.36 -17.53
CA HIS A 72 -13.38 5.18 -18.53
C HIS A 72 -14.40 4.33 -19.33
N ARG A 73 -13.97 3.17 -19.84
CA ARG A 73 -14.84 2.28 -20.65
C ARG A 73 -15.95 1.61 -19.86
N LEU A 74 -15.62 1.08 -18.67
CA LEU A 74 -16.56 0.29 -17.88
C LEU A 74 -17.36 1.12 -16.87
N ARG A 75 -16.96 2.34 -16.56
CA ARG A 75 -17.41 3.21 -15.47
C ARG A 75 -17.03 2.67 -14.08
N PRO A 76 -16.89 3.51 -13.04
CA PRO A 76 -16.41 3.11 -11.71
C PRO A 76 -17.12 1.90 -11.12
N LYS A 77 -18.45 1.87 -11.18
CA LYS A 77 -19.27 0.78 -10.65
C LYS A 77 -18.88 -0.60 -11.22
N ARG A 78 -18.76 -0.71 -12.55
CA ARG A 78 -18.42 -1.98 -13.20
C ARG A 78 -16.96 -2.33 -12.99
N THR A 79 -16.08 -1.32 -13.02
CA THR A 79 -14.64 -1.51 -12.76
C THR A 79 -14.41 -2.07 -11.37
N VAL A 80 -15.04 -1.51 -10.33
CA VAL A 80 -14.98 -2.04 -8.96
C VAL A 80 -15.56 -3.46 -8.88
N SER A 81 -16.62 -3.75 -9.59
CA SER A 81 -17.19 -5.12 -9.61
C SER A 81 -16.24 -6.14 -10.27
N VAL A 82 -15.60 -5.78 -11.39
CA VAL A 82 -14.57 -6.62 -12.03
C VAL A 82 -13.37 -6.78 -11.13
N SER A 83 -12.92 -5.69 -10.51
CA SER A 83 -11.80 -5.72 -9.55
C SER A 83 -12.07 -6.64 -8.38
N ALA A 84 -13.29 -6.64 -7.82
CA ALA A 84 -13.67 -7.52 -6.72
C ALA A 84 -13.53 -9.00 -7.11
N ALA A 85 -13.98 -9.38 -8.30
CA ALA A 85 -13.81 -10.73 -8.83
C ALA A 85 -12.33 -11.07 -9.06
N THR A 86 -11.56 -10.14 -9.63
CA THR A 86 -10.13 -10.32 -9.91
C THR A 86 -9.34 -10.50 -8.61
N VAL A 87 -9.58 -9.66 -7.58
CA VAL A 87 -8.97 -9.76 -6.24
C VAL A 87 -9.31 -11.11 -5.60
N ALA A 88 -10.57 -11.50 -5.64
CA ALA A 88 -11.01 -12.77 -5.05
C ALA A 88 -10.37 -13.98 -5.75
N VAL A 89 -10.34 -13.99 -7.08
CA VAL A 89 -9.64 -15.04 -7.86
C VAL A 89 -8.15 -15.05 -7.48
N GLY A 90 -7.51 -13.88 -7.40
CA GLY A 90 -6.10 -13.77 -7.02
C GLY A 90 -5.80 -14.37 -5.65
N LEU A 91 -6.60 -14.02 -4.62
CA LEU A 91 -6.46 -14.57 -3.27
C LEU A 91 -6.73 -16.09 -3.23
N ALA A 92 -7.79 -16.55 -3.92
CA ALA A 92 -8.14 -17.98 -3.95
C ALA A 92 -7.04 -18.81 -4.65
N VAL A 93 -6.54 -18.35 -5.80
CA VAL A 93 -5.45 -19.00 -6.54
C VAL A 93 -4.17 -19.02 -5.73
N ALA A 94 -3.81 -17.91 -5.07
CA ALA A 94 -2.65 -17.86 -4.17
C ALA A 94 -2.83 -18.85 -3.00
N GLY A 95 -4.02 -18.90 -2.38
CA GLY A 95 -4.32 -19.84 -1.30
C GLY A 95 -4.21 -21.31 -1.72
N VAL A 96 -4.68 -21.64 -2.92
CA VAL A 96 -4.55 -22.99 -3.50
C VAL A 96 -3.07 -23.29 -3.78
N GLY A 97 -2.32 -22.32 -4.35
CA GLY A 97 -0.90 -22.45 -4.67
C GLY A 97 0.02 -22.57 -3.45
N ILE A 98 -0.44 -22.15 -2.26
CA ILE A 98 0.31 -22.31 -1.01
C ILE A 98 -0.02 -23.64 -0.34
N GLY A 99 -1.30 -24.02 -0.29
CA GLY A 99 -1.73 -25.12 0.59
C GLY A 99 -2.18 -26.37 -0.15
N ALA A 100 -3.13 -26.29 -1.09
CA ALA A 100 -3.70 -27.46 -1.73
C ALA A 100 -2.78 -28.06 -2.82
N TYR A 101 -2.10 -27.21 -3.58
CA TYR A 101 -1.16 -27.59 -4.64
C TYR A 101 0.08 -26.69 -4.53
N PRO A 102 1.04 -26.97 -3.63
CA PRO A 102 2.21 -26.12 -3.41
C PRO A 102 2.98 -25.85 -4.71
N SER A 103 2.86 -24.62 -5.21
CA SER A 103 3.44 -24.18 -6.47
C SER A 103 3.74 -22.68 -6.44
N ALA A 104 5.02 -22.32 -6.53
CA ALA A 104 5.44 -20.93 -6.61
C ALA A 104 4.87 -20.21 -7.84
N VAL A 105 4.75 -20.91 -8.97
CA VAL A 105 4.17 -20.34 -10.20
C VAL A 105 2.67 -20.04 -10.00
N LEU A 106 1.92 -20.97 -9.42
CA LEU A 106 0.50 -20.77 -9.17
C LEU A 106 0.28 -19.62 -8.17
N THR A 107 1.10 -19.56 -7.11
CA THR A 107 1.09 -18.48 -6.14
C THR A 107 1.43 -17.14 -6.79
N ALA A 108 2.46 -17.09 -7.66
CA ALA A 108 2.83 -15.88 -8.40
C ALA A 108 1.70 -15.38 -9.30
N ILE A 109 1.02 -16.26 -10.02
CA ILE A 109 -0.16 -15.91 -10.83
C ILE A 109 -1.28 -15.35 -9.93
N GLY A 110 -1.53 -15.99 -8.78
CA GLY A 110 -2.53 -15.54 -7.82
C GLY A 110 -2.25 -14.12 -7.29
N ILE A 111 -1.03 -13.87 -6.82
CA ILE A 111 -0.69 -12.56 -6.26
C ILE A 111 -0.50 -11.47 -7.33
N PHE A 112 -0.06 -11.81 -8.55
CA PHE A 112 -0.10 -10.89 -9.68
C PHE A 112 -1.54 -10.45 -9.95
N THR A 113 -2.47 -11.41 -10.00
CA THR A 113 -3.89 -11.16 -10.21
C THR A 113 -4.49 -10.31 -9.07
N LEU A 114 -4.10 -10.59 -7.80
CA LEU A 114 -4.46 -9.79 -6.64
C LEU A 114 -3.97 -8.35 -6.78
N GLY A 115 -2.68 -8.16 -7.11
CA GLY A 115 -2.07 -6.84 -7.30
C GLY A 115 -2.77 -6.04 -8.39
N TYR A 116 -3.03 -6.67 -9.55
CA TYR A 116 -3.75 -6.05 -10.64
C TYR A 116 -5.19 -5.66 -10.25
N GLY A 117 -5.93 -6.57 -9.64
CA GLY A 117 -7.31 -6.31 -9.20
C GLY A 117 -7.38 -5.21 -8.16
N SER A 118 -6.46 -5.21 -7.17
CA SER A 118 -6.40 -4.19 -6.13
C SER A 118 -6.08 -2.80 -6.69
N GLY A 119 -5.09 -2.70 -7.58
CA GLY A 119 -4.74 -1.44 -8.24
C GLY A 119 -5.86 -0.90 -9.14
N LEU A 120 -6.55 -1.79 -9.87
CA LEU A 120 -7.72 -1.41 -10.66
C LEU A 120 -8.87 -0.91 -9.77
N CYS A 121 -9.10 -1.57 -8.62
CA CYS A 121 -10.07 -1.14 -7.62
C CYS A 121 -9.71 0.24 -7.07
N ASP A 122 -8.43 0.46 -6.75
CA ASP A 122 -7.95 1.70 -6.16
C ASP A 122 -8.28 2.90 -7.05
N VAL A 123 -7.96 2.85 -8.33
CA VAL A 123 -8.30 3.93 -9.27
C VAL A 123 -9.82 4.15 -9.34
N ALA A 124 -10.61 3.08 -9.53
CA ALA A 124 -12.04 3.21 -9.74
C ALA A 124 -12.80 3.69 -8.49
N MET A 125 -12.40 3.22 -7.28
CA MET A 125 -13.03 3.68 -6.04
C MET A 125 -12.67 5.13 -5.71
N ASN A 126 -11.46 5.59 -6.06
CA ASN A 126 -11.06 6.98 -5.88
C ASN A 126 -11.81 7.94 -6.82
N VAL A 127 -12.11 7.51 -8.05
CA VAL A 127 -12.96 8.29 -8.98
C VAL A 127 -14.36 8.50 -8.39
N GLU A 128 -15.03 7.44 -7.93
CA GLU A 128 -16.35 7.56 -7.28
C GLU A 128 -16.27 8.38 -5.98
N ALA A 129 -15.19 8.22 -5.19
CA ALA A 129 -14.96 8.96 -3.95
C ALA A 129 -14.89 10.46 -4.18
N ALA A 130 -14.21 10.91 -5.23
CA ALA A 130 -14.10 12.31 -5.60
C ALA A 130 -15.47 12.91 -5.99
N GLU A 131 -16.29 12.16 -6.73
CA GLU A 131 -17.64 12.58 -7.09
C GLU A 131 -18.56 12.68 -5.85
N VAL A 132 -18.45 11.71 -4.94
CA VAL A 132 -19.18 11.73 -3.66
C VAL A 132 -18.76 12.96 -2.83
N GLU A 133 -17.48 13.27 -2.77
CA GLU A 133 -16.95 14.43 -2.06
C GLU A 133 -17.53 15.75 -2.64
N ARG A 134 -17.50 15.89 -3.95
CA ARG A 134 -18.10 17.04 -4.66
C ARG A 134 -19.59 17.15 -4.38
N ALA A 135 -20.34 16.05 -4.46
CA ALA A 135 -21.78 16.04 -4.22
C ALA A 135 -22.17 16.34 -2.75
N LEU A 136 -21.30 16.01 -1.78
CA LEU A 136 -21.48 16.33 -0.37
C LEU A 136 -21.08 17.77 -0.02
N GLY A 137 -20.28 18.43 -0.85
CA GLY A 137 -19.75 19.77 -0.60
C GLY A 137 -18.85 19.87 0.63
N LYS A 138 -18.17 18.79 1.01
CA LYS A 138 -17.27 18.72 2.17
C LYS A 138 -16.24 17.62 2.03
N THR A 139 -15.05 17.87 2.53
CA THR A 139 -13.92 16.92 2.47
C THR A 139 -14.22 15.63 3.23
N VAL A 140 -14.30 14.51 2.50
CA VAL A 140 -14.52 13.16 3.06
C VAL A 140 -13.49 12.15 2.59
N MET A 141 -12.67 12.48 1.59
CA MET A 141 -11.62 11.58 1.04
C MET A 141 -10.71 10.99 2.13
N PRO A 142 -10.21 11.75 3.13
CA PRO A 142 -9.40 11.19 4.21
C PRO A 142 -10.11 10.09 5.01
N ARG A 143 -11.43 10.15 5.14
CA ARG A 143 -12.23 9.12 5.84
C ARG A 143 -12.26 7.81 5.06
N PHE A 144 -12.29 7.86 3.74
CA PHE A 144 -12.23 6.68 2.90
C PHE A 144 -10.87 5.98 3.03
N HIS A 145 -9.77 6.74 2.98
CA HIS A 145 -8.44 6.19 3.23
C HIS A 145 -8.26 5.65 4.65
N ALA A 146 -8.91 6.26 5.65
CA ALA A 146 -8.94 5.70 7.00
C ALA A 146 -9.64 4.34 7.06
N MET A 147 -10.71 4.13 6.27
CA MET A 147 -11.37 2.81 6.16
C MET A 147 -10.43 1.76 5.56
N TRP A 148 -9.62 2.12 4.55
CA TRP A 148 -8.58 1.24 4.02
C TRP A 148 -7.59 0.84 5.12
N SER A 149 -7.09 1.80 5.89
CA SER A 149 -6.18 1.53 7.01
C SER A 149 -6.82 0.66 8.10
N LEU A 150 -8.09 0.88 8.45
CA LEU A 150 -8.81 0.01 9.38
C LEU A 150 -8.95 -1.41 8.83
N GLY A 151 -9.19 -1.56 7.54
CA GLY A 151 -9.22 -2.86 6.86
C GLY A 151 -7.87 -3.59 6.98
N THR A 152 -6.74 -2.89 6.78
CA THR A 152 -5.40 -3.50 6.92
C THR A 152 -5.13 -3.96 8.34
N VAL A 153 -5.48 -3.15 9.34
CA VAL A 153 -5.33 -3.52 10.77
C VAL A 153 -6.20 -4.73 11.12
N ALA A 154 -7.47 -4.73 10.70
CA ALA A 154 -8.39 -5.85 10.93
C ALA A 154 -7.89 -7.16 10.29
N ALA A 155 -7.36 -7.08 9.06
CA ALA A 155 -6.80 -8.24 8.37
C ALA A 155 -5.55 -8.80 9.05
N ALA A 156 -4.65 -7.94 9.53
CA ALA A 156 -3.46 -8.36 10.27
C ALA A 156 -3.84 -9.07 11.59
N GLY A 157 -4.81 -8.52 12.34
CA GLY A 157 -5.34 -9.16 13.55
C GLY A 157 -6.01 -10.51 13.26
N LEU A 158 -6.83 -10.59 12.21
CA LEU A 158 -7.46 -11.85 11.78
C LEU A 158 -6.40 -12.87 11.37
N ALA A 159 -5.39 -12.47 10.61
CA ALA A 159 -4.32 -13.35 10.17
C ALA A 159 -3.48 -13.89 11.35
N SER A 160 -3.22 -13.06 12.35
CA SER A 160 -2.56 -13.48 13.61
C SER A 160 -3.42 -14.51 14.34
N PHE A 161 -4.72 -14.27 14.52
CA PHE A 161 -5.64 -15.22 15.13
C PHE A 161 -5.70 -16.56 14.39
N VAL A 162 -5.86 -16.51 13.06
CA VAL A 162 -5.91 -17.71 12.20
C VAL A 162 -4.60 -18.50 12.26
N ALA A 163 -3.45 -17.81 12.37
CA ALA A 163 -2.14 -18.45 12.55
C ALA A 163 -2.03 -19.11 13.94
N TRP A 164 -2.44 -18.41 14.99
CA TRP A 164 -2.48 -18.94 16.36
C TRP A 164 -3.37 -20.17 16.48
N ALA A 165 -4.55 -20.16 15.82
CA ALA A 165 -5.47 -21.27 15.80
C ALA A 165 -5.06 -22.41 14.83
N ALA A 166 -3.88 -22.32 14.20
CA ALA A 166 -3.35 -23.28 13.22
C ALA A 166 -4.33 -23.63 12.08
N LEU A 167 -5.17 -22.67 11.67
CA LEU A 167 -6.14 -22.86 10.59
C LEU A 167 -5.45 -22.82 9.22
N SER A 168 -6.01 -23.56 8.27
CA SER A 168 -5.50 -23.66 6.90
C SER A 168 -5.34 -22.28 6.23
N VAL A 169 -4.16 -22.03 5.65
CA VAL A 169 -3.88 -20.82 4.87
C VAL A 169 -4.81 -20.72 3.67
N THR A 170 -5.03 -21.85 2.96
CA THR A 170 -5.96 -21.91 1.82
C THR A 170 -7.38 -21.50 2.25
N ALA A 171 -7.88 -22.09 3.35
CA ALA A 171 -9.22 -21.75 3.85
C ALA A 171 -9.32 -20.27 4.24
N HIS A 172 -8.31 -19.72 4.91
CA HIS A 172 -8.25 -18.30 5.26
C HIS A 172 -8.33 -17.40 4.03
N LEU A 173 -7.45 -17.61 3.04
CA LEU A 173 -7.42 -16.79 1.83
C LEU A 173 -8.70 -16.92 1.00
N VAL A 174 -9.29 -18.12 0.88
CA VAL A 174 -10.55 -18.34 0.17
C VAL A 174 -11.73 -17.67 0.89
N VAL A 175 -11.82 -17.79 2.22
CA VAL A 175 -12.89 -17.14 2.99
C VAL A 175 -12.79 -15.61 2.85
N VAL A 176 -11.60 -15.04 2.98
CA VAL A 176 -11.40 -13.60 2.78
C VAL A 176 -11.72 -13.22 1.33
N ALA A 177 -11.33 -14.01 0.34
CA ALA A 177 -11.69 -13.78 -1.06
C ALA A 177 -13.20 -13.67 -1.26
N LEU A 178 -13.97 -14.57 -0.65
CA LEU A 178 -15.44 -14.54 -0.71
C LEU A 178 -16.03 -13.31 0.00
N ILE A 179 -15.53 -12.97 1.18
CA ILE A 179 -15.97 -11.78 1.92
C ILE A 179 -15.70 -10.51 1.10
N VAL A 180 -14.49 -10.38 0.55
CA VAL A 180 -14.09 -9.23 -0.27
C VAL A 180 -14.92 -9.15 -1.54
N ALA A 181 -15.11 -10.28 -2.26
CA ALA A 181 -15.92 -10.30 -3.47
C ALA A 181 -17.37 -9.88 -3.18
N LEU A 182 -18.04 -10.57 -2.26
CA LEU A 182 -19.45 -10.33 -1.96
C LEU A 182 -19.65 -8.93 -1.38
N GLY A 183 -18.82 -8.53 -0.43
CA GLY A 183 -18.92 -7.21 0.20
C GLY A 183 -18.69 -6.07 -0.79
N THR A 184 -17.67 -6.17 -1.64
CA THR A 184 -17.38 -5.16 -2.66
C THR A 184 -18.45 -5.12 -3.76
N LEU A 185 -18.99 -6.29 -4.20
CA LEU A 185 -20.07 -6.33 -5.16
C LEU A 185 -21.36 -5.70 -4.61
N LEU A 186 -21.66 -5.92 -3.33
CA LEU A 186 -22.80 -5.29 -2.66
C LEU A 186 -22.56 -3.77 -2.52
N ALA A 187 -21.38 -3.36 -2.11
CA ALA A 187 -21.00 -1.96 -2.00
C ALA A 187 -21.09 -1.24 -3.36
N ALA A 188 -20.60 -1.85 -4.43
CA ALA A 188 -20.63 -1.30 -5.80
C ALA A 188 -22.06 -1.05 -6.31
N ARG A 189 -23.08 -1.70 -5.75
CA ARG A 189 -24.51 -1.44 -6.11
C ARG A 189 -24.92 -0.02 -5.74
N THR A 190 -24.26 0.60 -4.78
CA THR A 190 -24.58 1.96 -4.32
C THR A 190 -23.85 3.05 -5.13
N TYR A 191 -22.88 2.70 -5.98
CA TYR A 191 -22.17 3.62 -6.85
C TYR A 191 -23.12 4.26 -7.86
N ARG A 192 -23.08 5.57 -8.00
CA ARG A 192 -24.05 6.36 -8.74
C ARG A 192 -23.45 7.27 -9.80
N PHE A 193 -22.18 7.64 -9.61
CA PHE A 193 -21.54 8.62 -10.48
C PHE A 193 -20.92 7.94 -11.69
N ALA A 194 -21.03 8.59 -12.85
CA ALA A 194 -20.46 8.05 -14.07
C ALA A 194 -18.93 8.23 -14.12
N GLY A 195 -18.40 9.18 -13.36
CA GLY A 195 -16.99 9.54 -13.28
C GLY A 195 -16.39 9.80 -14.66
N GLU A 196 -16.13 11.04 -15.01
CA GLU A 196 -15.17 11.32 -16.07
C GLU A 196 -13.79 11.23 -15.43
N ALA A 197 -13.03 10.15 -15.74
CA ALA A 197 -11.61 10.17 -15.46
C ALA A 197 -11.04 11.37 -16.21
N GLU A 198 -10.64 12.42 -15.47
CA GLU A 198 -9.89 13.51 -16.09
C GLU A 198 -8.66 12.88 -16.75
N HIS A 199 -8.72 12.78 -18.07
CA HIS A 199 -7.53 12.54 -18.85
C HIS A 199 -6.67 13.78 -18.64
N GLY A 200 -5.76 13.72 -17.69
CA GLY A 200 -4.66 14.68 -17.66
C GLY A 200 -4.07 14.66 -19.05
N SER A 201 -4.27 15.76 -19.81
CA SER A 201 -3.68 15.89 -21.12
C SER A 201 -2.20 15.52 -20.97
N GLY A 202 -1.72 14.51 -21.69
CA GLY A 202 -0.32 14.07 -21.62
C GLY A 202 0.68 15.14 -22.09
N SER A 203 0.17 16.34 -22.40
CA SER A 203 0.91 17.55 -22.69
C SER A 203 1.64 18.02 -21.43
N GLY A 204 2.96 17.83 -21.40
CA GLY A 204 3.82 18.29 -20.30
C GLY A 204 4.49 17.19 -19.50
N VAL A 205 4.10 15.91 -19.58
CA VAL A 205 4.74 14.81 -18.85
C VAL A 205 6.22 14.68 -19.25
N MET A 206 6.54 14.77 -20.54
CA MET A 206 7.94 14.72 -21.01
C MET A 206 8.75 15.94 -20.51
N ALA A 207 8.12 17.10 -20.37
CA ALA A 207 8.77 18.28 -19.77
C ALA A 207 9.02 18.04 -18.27
N ALA A 208 8.06 17.46 -17.54
CA ALA A 208 8.21 17.13 -16.14
C ALA A 208 9.34 16.13 -15.87
N TRP A 209 9.60 15.17 -16.77
CA TRP A 209 10.76 14.28 -16.73
C TRP A 209 12.12 15.00 -16.87
N ARG A 210 12.13 16.25 -17.30
CA ARG A 210 13.34 17.07 -17.44
C ARG A 210 13.49 18.10 -16.32
N GLU A 211 12.53 18.19 -15.40
CA GLU A 211 12.56 19.12 -14.27
C GLU A 211 13.36 18.53 -13.10
N PRO A 212 14.53 19.08 -12.73
CA PRO A 212 15.37 18.52 -11.65
C PRO A 212 14.61 18.40 -10.33
N ARG A 213 13.79 19.40 -9.95
CA ARG A 213 12.99 19.36 -8.72
C ARG A 213 12.01 18.19 -8.71
N THR A 214 11.31 17.94 -9.81
CA THR A 214 10.36 16.84 -9.96
C THR A 214 11.05 15.49 -9.81
N LEU A 215 12.23 15.32 -10.43
CA LEU A 215 13.03 14.10 -10.33
C LEU A 215 13.56 13.87 -8.90
N LEU A 216 14.04 14.92 -8.22
CA LEU A 216 14.54 14.84 -6.84
C LEU A 216 13.42 14.54 -5.84
N ILE A 217 12.22 15.12 -6.03
CA ILE A 217 11.03 14.73 -5.25
C ILE A 217 10.67 13.26 -5.54
N GLY A 218 10.69 12.84 -6.80
CA GLY A 218 10.46 11.44 -7.18
C GLY A 218 11.45 10.49 -6.51
N LEU A 219 12.73 10.80 -6.50
CA LEU A 219 13.76 10.01 -5.84
C LEU A 219 13.55 9.94 -4.32
N LEU A 220 13.17 11.05 -3.67
CA LEU A 220 12.80 11.04 -2.26
C LEU A 220 11.58 10.14 -2.01
N VAL A 221 10.53 10.27 -2.83
CA VAL A 221 9.32 9.42 -2.74
C VAL A 221 9.65 7.96 -2.95
N LEU A 222 10.56 7.63 -3.87
CA LEU A 222 11.05 6.25 -4.07
C LEU A 222 11.62 5.68 -2.77
N VAL A 223 12.51 6.41 -2.08
CA VAL A 223 13.12 5.93 -0.83
C VAL A 223 12.07 5.79 0.27
N LEU A 224 11.12 6.73 0.36
CA LEU A 224 10.06 6.68 1.36
C LEU A 224 9.07 5.54 1.08
N ALA A 225 8.70 5.31 -0.17
CA ALA A 225 7.86 4.18 -0.60
C ALA A 225 8.59 2.83 -0.39
N PHE A 226 9.90 2.78 -0.66
CA PHE A 226 10.74 1.61 -0.36
C PHE A 226 10.71 1.27 1.13
N THR A 227 10.76 2.28 2.00
CA THR A 227 10.71 2.12 3.46
C THR A 227 9.40 1.48 3.91
N GLU A 228 8.27 1.87 3.32
CA GLU A 228 6.94 1.28 3.56
C GLU A 228 6.83 -0.13 2.97
N GLY A 229 7.21 -0.30 1.71
CA GLY A 229 7.13 -1.58 1.02
C GLY A 229 7.98 -2.67 1.70
N THR A 230 9.18 -2.31 2.15
CA THR A 230 10.05 -3.24 2.89
C THR A 230 9.39 -3.77 4.16
N ALA A 231 8.66 -2.93 4.90
CA ALA A 231 7.94 -3.40 6.08
C ALA A 231 6.79 -4.33 5.71
N ASN A 232 5.98 -3.95 4.70
CA ASN A 232 4.85 -4.75 4.26
C ASN A 232 5.26 -6.16 3.83
N ASP A 233 6.34 -6.26 3.09
CA ASP A 233 6.81 -7.52 2.51
C ASP A 233 7.61 -8.38 3.50
N TRP A 234 8.41 -7.76 4.38
CA TRP A 234 9.47 -8.47 5.06
C TRP A 234 9.42 -8.47 6.58
N VAL A 235 8.68 -7.55 7.24
CA VAL A 235 8.71 -7.42 8.71
C VAL A 235 8.30 -8.70 9.43
N ALA A 236 7.25 -9.38 8.95
CA ALA A 236 6.78 -10.64 9.55
C ALA A 236 7.83 -11.76 9.37
N VAL A 237 8.39 -11.90 8.16
CA VAL A 237 9.45 -12.88 7.86
C VAL A 237 10.71 -12.60 8.70
N ALA A 238 11.13 -11.32 8.77
CA ALA A 238 12.32 -10.91 9.51
C ALA A 238 12.23 -11.26 11.00
N PHE A 239 11.05 -11.13 11.60
CA PHE A 239 10.86 -11.47 13.02
C PHE A 239 10.82 -12.97 13.25
N ILE A 240 10.18 -13.75 12.38
CA ILE A 240 10.17 -15.21 12.45
C ILE A 240 11.61 -15.75 12.37
N ASP A 241 12.40 -15.29 11.40
CA ASP A 241 13.76 -15.77 11.19
C ASP A 241 14.76 -15.22 12.19
N GLY A 242 14.68 -13.93 12.50
CA GLY A 242 15.68 -13.24 13.30
C GLY A 242 15.48 -13.37 14.80
N TYR A 243 14.23 -13.48 15.25
CA TYR A 243 13.87 -13.60 16.66
C TYR A 243 13.25 -14.97 17.00
N THR A 244 13.15 -15.90 16.04
CA THR A 244 12.56 -17.23 16.22
C THR A 244 11.16 -17.20 16.84
N VAL A 245 10.35 -16.20 16.48
CA VAL A 245 8.98 -16.07 16.94
C VAL A 245 8.03 -16.94 16.11
N ASP A 246 6.89 -17.29 16.67
CA ASP A 246 5.86 -18.05 15.94
C ASP A 246 5.18 -17.21 14.85
N PRO A 247 4.53 -17.86 13.86
CA PRO A 247 3.86 -17.17 12.76
C PRO A 247 2.74 -16.20 13.19
N ALA A 248 2.08 -16.46 14.33
CA ALA A 248 1.03 -15.58 14.84
C ALA A 248 1.63 -14.26 15.33
N LEU A 249 2.75 -14.32 16.05
CA LEU A 249 3.47 -13.12 16.50
C LEU A 249 4.07 -12.38 15.31
N GLY A 250 4.58 -13.08 14.27
CA GLY A 250 5.03 -12.46 13.03
C GLY A 250 3.92 -11.63 12.36
N ALA A 251 2.71 -12.18 12.23
CA ALA A 251 1.55 -11.46 11.71
C ALA A 251 1.13 -10.29 12.60
N LEU A 252 1.24 -10.44 13.93
CA LEU A 252 0.95 -9.37 14.89
C LEU A 252 1.95 -8.22 14.75
N VAL A 253 3.23 -8.50 14.54
CA VAL A 253 4.28 -7.48 14.31
C VAL A 253 3.97 -6.66 13.05
N PHE A 254 3.55 -7.31 11.96
CA PHE A 254 3.03 -6.59 10.79
C PHE A 254 1.80 -5.74 11.18
N GLY A 255 0.90 -6.27 11.99
CA GLY A 255 -0.25 -5.52 12.54
C GLY A 255 0.16 -4.29 13.35
N VAL A 256 1.22 -4.36 14.16
CA VAL A 256 1.80 -3.20 14.87
C VAL A 256 2.29 -2.14 13.91
N PHE A 257 3.03 -2.55 12.86
CA PHE A 257 3.50 -1.63 11.83
C PHE A 257 2.34 -0.86 11.16
N VAL A 258 1.35 -1.57 10.61
CA VAL A 258 0.23 -0.92 9.90
C VAL A 258 -0.65 -0.08 10.83
N THR A 259 -0.78 -0.47 12.10
CA THR A 259 -1.51 0.29 13.11
C THR A 259 -0.81 1.61 13.41
N THR A 260 0.49 1.57 13.73
CA THR A 260 1.25 2.78 14.05
C THR A 260 1.42 3.70 12.83
N MET A 261 1.57 3.14 11.64
CA MET A 261 1.53 3.91 10.40
C MET A 261 0.17 4.62 10.22
N THR A 262 -0.94 3.95 10.52
CA THR A 262 -2.28 4.55 10.48
C THR A 262 -2.41 5.71 11.46
N PHE A 263 -1.93 5.54 12.71
CA PHE A 263 -1.86 6.62 13.68
C PHE A 263 -1.01 7.79 13.17
N GLY A 264 0.16 7.49 12.60
CA GLY A 264 1.04 8.49 11.99
C GLY A 264 0.36 9.27 10.86
N ARG A 265 -0.45 8.63 10.03
CA ARG A 265 -1.24 9.28 8.95
C ARG A 265 -2.34 10.19 9.52
N ILE A 266 -3.01 9.79 10.59
CA ILE A 266 -4.09 10.57 11.20
C ILE A 266 -3.53 11.79 11.94
N PHE A 267 -2.55 11.59 12.81
CA PHE A 267 -2.02 12.64 13.68
C PHE A 267 -0.86 13.43 13.06
N GLY A 268 -0.21 12.89 12.04
CA GLY A 268 0.89 13.55 11.36
C GLY A 268 0.49 14.82 10.60
N THR A 269 -0.80 14.98 10.27
CA THR A 269 -1.34 16.23 9.72
C THR A 269 -1.15 17.39 10.68
N ILE A 270 -1.26 17.18 11.99
CA ILE A 270 -1.01 18.20 13.02
C ILE A 270 0.46 18.67 12.97
N ALA A 271 1.39 17.75 12.76
CA ALA A 271 2.81 18.08 12.61
C ALA A 271 3.08 18.87 11.32
N LEU A 272 2.42 18.48 10.22
CA LEU A 272 2.50 19.19 8.94
C LEU A 272 1.97 20.62 9.03
N ASP A 273 0.82 20.79 9.69
CA ASP A 273 0.18 22.12 9.86
C ASP A 273 1.02 23.04 10.77
N ARG A 274 1.66 22.45 11.82
CA ARG A 274 2.41 23.24 12.80
C ARG A 274 3.85 23.52 12.38
N TRP A 275 4.53 22.57 11.77
CA TRP A 275 5.95 22.64 11.46
C TRP A 275 6.28 22.77 9.98
N GLY A 276 5.29 22.50 9.12
CA GLY A 276 5.49 22.41 7.68
C GLY A 276 6.10 21.10 7.22
N ARG A 277 6.18 20.91 5.89
CA ARG A 277 6.58 19.64 5.25
C ARG A 277 8.01 19.20 5.59
N VAL A 278 8.97 20.14 5.54
CA VAL A 278 10.40 19.80 5.69
C VAL A 278 10.71 19.25 7.08
N PRO A 279 10.42 19.93 8.20
CA PRO A 279 10.68 19.37 9.52
C PRO A 279 9.89 18.08 9.79
N ALA A 280 8.62 18.01 9.36
CA ALA A 280 7.80 16.81 9.56
C ALA A 280 8.41 15.58 8.87
N ILE A 281 8.87 15.71 7.61
CA ILE A 281 9.50 14.60 6.89
C ILE A 281 10.87 14.27 7.46
N LEU A 282 11.68 15.23 7.89
CA LEU A 282 12.95 14.96 8.57
C LEU A 282 12.74 14.10 9.83
N VAL A 283 11.77 14.49 10.68
CA VAL A 283 11.41 13.71 11.87
C VAL A 283 10.92 12.31 11.48
N SER A 284 10.05 12.21 10.48
CA SER A 284 9.56 10.93 9.96
C SER A 284 10.69 10.01 9.51
N MET A 285 11.65 10.53 8.75
CA MET A 285 12.80 9.74 8.27
C MET A 285 13.72 9.30 9.43
N VAL A 286 13.95 10.16 10.41
CA VAL A 286 14.73 9.81 11.62
C VAL A 286 14.00 8.73 12.42
N LEU A 287 12.69 8.85 12.64
CA LEU A 287 11.89 7.82 13.31
C LEU A 287 11.94 6.49 12.55
N ALA A 288 11.76 6.50 11.24
CA ALA A 288 11.82 5.27 10.44
C ALA A 288 13.22 4.62 10.54
N ALA A 289 14.28 5.38 10.34
CA ALA A 289 15.65 4.87 10.41
C ALA A 289 16.00 4.33 11.80
N SER A 290 15.68 5.07 12.87
CA SER A 290 15.92 4.63 14.25
C SER A 290 15.06 3.43 14.63
N GLY A 291 13.79 3.40 14.17
CA GLY A 291 12.88 2.28 14.40
C GLY A 291 13.38 0.98 13.77
N VAL A 292 13.82 1.02 12.51
CA VAL A 292 14.44 -0.15 11.84
C VAL A 292 15.72 -0.57 12.56
N THR A 293 16.59 0.38 12.87
CA THR A 293 17.87 0.09 13.57
C THR A 293 17.59 -0.56 14.93
N LEU A 294 16.63 -0.02 15.70
CA LEU A 294 16.20 -0.63 16.94
C LEU A 294 15.62 -2.02 16.73
N ALA A 295 14.75 -2.21 15.73
CA ALA A 295 14.16 -3.51 15.44
C ALA A 295 15.22 -4.58 15.10
N VAL A 296 16.33 -4.20 14.46
CA VAL A 296 17.39 -5.15 14.08
C VAL A 296 18.33 -5.48 15.25
N PHE A 297 18.66 -4.49 16.09
CA PHE A 297 19.70 -4.66 17.13
C PHE A 297 19.15 -4.80 18.56
N ALA A 298 17.84 -4.88 18.75
CA ALA A 298 17.19 -4.87 20.07
C ALA A 298 17.59 -6.02 21.01
N GLY A 299 18.04 -7.15 20.50
CA GLY A 299 18.38 -8.34 21.29
C GLY A 299 17.18 -9.06 21.93
N SER A 300 15.97 -8.47 21.92
CA SER A 300 14.73 -9.12 22.36
C SER A 300 13.54 -8.77 21.47
N PRO A 301 12.59 -9.71 21.26
CA PRO A 301 11.41 -9.47 20.44
C PRO A 301 10.57 -8.27 20.92
N ALA A 302 10.41 -8.09 22.22
CA ALA A 302 9.58 -7.01 22.77
C ALA A 302 10.13 -5.62 22.43
N VAL A 303 11.44 -5.41 22.57
CA VAL A 303 12.09 -4.14 22.20
C VAL A 303 12.09 -3.96 20.69
N ALA A 304 12.28 -5.04 19.94
CA ALA A 304 12.22 -5.00 18.49
C ALA A 304 10.83 -4.58 17.96
N ILE A 305 9.75 -5.06 18.59
CA ILE A 305 8.37 -4.65 18.28
C ILE A 305 8.17 -3.14 18.54
N ALA A 306 8.74 -2.59 19.61
CA ALA A 306 8.75 -1.14 19.82
C ALA A 306 9.47 -0.40 18.69
N GLY A 307 10.59 -0.96 18.19
CA GLY A 307 11.27 -0.46 17.00
C GLY A 307 10.38 -0.44 15.76
N VAL A 308 9.62 -1.52 15.52
CA VAL A 308 8.65 -1.60 14.42
C VAL A 308 7.54 -0.56 14.57
N ALA A 309 7.05 -0.33 15.80
CA ALA A 309 6.06 0.72 16.05
C ALA A 309 6.58 2.12 15.71
N VAL A 310 7.83 2.42 16.08
CA VAL A 310 8.51 3.68 15.71
C VAL A 310 8.73 3.78 14.20
N TRP A 311 9.11 2.68 13.54
CA TRP A 311 9.24 2.60 12.09
C TRP A 311 7.91 2.92 11.39
N GLY A 312 6.78 2.30 11.82
CA GLY A 312 5.46 2.57 11.27
C GLY A 312 5.04 4.04 11.37
N LEU A 313 5.26 4.67 12.54
CA LEU A 313 5.03 6.12 12.72
C LEU A 313 5.89 6.95 11.75
N GLY A 314 7.16 6.60 11.59
CA GLY A 314 8.10 7.31 10.72
C GLY A 314 7.79 7.17 9.23
N THR A 315 7.12 6.11 8.81
CA THR A 315 6.81 5.84 7.40
C THR A 315 5.55 6.57 6.92
N ALA A 316 4.69 6.99 7.84
CA ALA A 316 3.31 7.39 7.59
C ALA A 316 3.11 8.55 6.60
N LEU A 317 4.00 9.55 6.61
CA LEU A 317 3.83 10.82 5.89
C LEU A 317 4.57 10.87 4.55
N GLY A 318 5.50 9.96 4.31
CA GLY A 318 6.46 10.05 3.21
C GLY A 318 5.80 10.19 1.84
N PHE A 319 5.05 9.19 1.43
CA PHE A 319 4.40 9.16 0.13
C PHE A 319 3.37 10.30 -0.06
N PRO A 320 2.42 10.54 0.88
CA PRO A 320 1.43 11.59 0.73
C PRO A 320 2.04 13.00 0.60
N VAL A 321 3.05 13.31 1.39
CA VAL A 321 3.70 14.63 1.38
C VAL A 321 4.50 14.85 0.11
N GLY A 322 5.19 13.81 -0.40
CA GLY A 322 5.89 13.89 -1.67
C GLY A 322 4.96 14.15 -2.85
N MET A 323 3.83 13.44 -2.90
CA MET A 323 2.80 13.65 -3.92
C MET A 323 2.20 15.06 -3.84
N SER A 324 1.93 15.55 -2.63
CA SER A 324 1.45 16.91 -2.40
C SER A 324 2.47 17.96 -2.86
N ALA A 325 3.77 17.76 -2.63
CA ALA A 325 4.82 18.68 -3.09
C ALA A 325 4.98 18.69 -4.62
N ALA A 326 4.74 17.56 -5.29
CA ALA A 326 4.71 17.49 -6.74
C ALA A 326 3.54 18.31 -7.33
N ALA A 327 2.45 18.44 -6.60
CA ALA A 327 1.24 19.14 -7.00
C ALA A 327 1.21 20.64 -6.65
N ASP A 328 2.29 21.24 -6.14
CA ASP A 328 2.35 22.64 -5.70
C ASP A 328 1.97 23.66 -6.78
N ASP A 329 2.29 23.38 -8.04
CA ASP A 329 1.93 24.23 -9.19
C ASP A 329 0.68 23.63 -9.89
N PRO A 330 -0.49 24.24 -9.76
CA PRO A 330 -1.73 23.70 -10.34
C PRO A 330 -1.66 23.47 -11.86
N ALA A 331 -0.90 24.31 -12.58
CA ALA A 331 -0.80 24.23 -14.04
C ALA A 331 -0.02 22.98 -14.50
N ARG A 332 0.87 22.44 -13.67
CA ARG A 332 1.73 21.30 -13.96
C ARG A 332 1.53 20.11 -13.01
N ALA A 333 0.59 20.23 -12.10
CA ALA A 333 0.37 19.24 -11.03
C ALA A 333 0.22 17.81 -11.59
N ALA A 334 -0.68 17.61 -12.56
CA ALA A 334 -0.96 16.29 -13.12
C ALA A 334 0.31 15.64 -13.75
N ALA A 335 1.09 16.41 -14.52
CA ALA A 335 2.30 15.90 -15.14
C ALA A 335 3.40 15.55 -14.12
N ARG A 336 3.63 16.43 -13.12
CA ARG A 336 4.64 16.22 -12.08
C ARG A 336 4.28 15.07 -11.16
N VAL A 337 3.02 15.01 -10.70
CA VAL A 337 2.50 13.89 -9.89
C VAL A 337 2.65 12.57 -10.62
N SER A 338 2.35 12.50 -11.91
CA SER A 338 2.54 11.30 -12.72
C SER A 338 4.01 10.84 -12.73
N VAL A 339 4.97 11.74 -12.94
CA VAL A 339 6.41 11.42 -12.94
C VAL A 339 6.86 10.94 -11.57
N VAL A 340 6.50 11.67 -10.50
CA VAL A 340 6.85 11.32 -9.12
C VAL A 340 6.24 9.96 -8.73
N ALA A 341 5.00 9.69 -9.13
CA ALA A 341 4.35 8.41 -8.88
C ALA A 341 5.07 7.25 -9.60
N VAL A 342 5.42 7.42 -10.88
CA VAL A 342 6.16 6.39 -11.64
C VAL A 342 7.49 6.07 -10.96
N ILE A 343 8.26 7.10 -10.57
CA ILE A 343 9.53 6.89 -9.85
C ILE A 343 9.27 6.22 -8.50
N GLY A 344 8.29 6.69 -7.73
CA GLY A 344 7.95 6.13 -6.42
C GLY A 344 7.53 4.65 -6.49
N TYR A 345 6.72 4.28 -7.47
CA TYR A 345 6.28 2.89 -7.64
C TYR A 345 7.40 1.93 -8.04
N THR A 346 8.52 2.40 -8.62
CA THR A 346 9.66 1.52 -8.86
C THR A 346 10.24 0.93 -7.57
N ALA A 347 9.99 1.57 -6.41
CA ALA A 347 10.35 1.04 -5.11
C ALA A 347 9.68 -0.31 -4.81
N PHE A 348 8.41 -0.45 -5.17
CA PHE A 348 7.66 -1.70 -4.97
C PHE A 348 8.06 -2.80 -5.95
N LEU A 349 8.65 -2.44 -7.09
CA LEU A 349 9.21 -3.41 -8.05
C LEU A 349 10.62 -3.86 -7.63
N ALA A 350 11.48 -2.92 -7.25
CA ALA A 350 12.87 -3.23 -6.92
C ALA A 350 13.05 -3.71 -5.46
N GLY A 351 12.16 -3.27 -4.55
CA GLY A 351 12.25 -3.52 -3.12
C GLY A 351 12.28 -5.00 -2.74
N PRO A 352 11.25 -5.78 -3.08
CA PRO A 352 11.17 -7.17 -2.67
C PRO A 352 12.37 -8.01 -3.12
N PRO A 353 12.84 -7.98 -4.40
CA PRO A 353 14.03 -8.70 -4.80
C PRO A 353 15.30 -8.20 -4.11
N LEU A 354 15.47 -6.88 -3.95
CA LEU A 354 16.67 -6.32 -3.32
C LEU A 354 16.81 -6.83 -1.88
N VAL A 355 15.76 -6.72 -1.07
CA VAL A 355 15.78 -7.21 0.32
C VAL A 355 15.91 -8.73 0.37
N GLY A 356 15.27 -9.45 -0.57
CA GLY A 356 15.36 -10.90 -0.67
C GLY A 356 16.78 -11.38 -0.96
N PHE A 357 17.47 -10.78 -1.92
CA PHE A 357 18.87 -11.14 -2.24
C PHE A 357 19.82 -10.78 -1.10
N LEU A 358 19.67 -9.59 -0.48
CA LEU A 358 20.42 -9.24 0.72
C LEU A 358 20.13 -10.23 1.86
N GLY A 359 18.87 -10.67 2.00
CA GLY A 359 18.45 -11.64 2.99
C GLY A 359 19.10 -13.01 2.84
N ASN A 360 19.46 -13.43 1.62
CA ASN A 360 20.23 -14.65 1.39
C ASN A 360 21.65 -14.55 1.99
N GLU A 361 22.26 -13.36 1.93
CA GLU A 361 23.66 -13.17 2.34
C GLU A 361 23.79 -12.89 3.85
N VAL A 362 22.93 -12.03 4.41
CA VAL A 362 23.06 -11.53 5.79
C VAL A 362 21.92 -11.91 6.72
N GLY A 363 20.92 -12.63 6.22
CA GLY A 363 19.65 -12.91 6.89
C GLY A 363 18.65 -11.77 6.74
N VAL A 364 17.35 -12.11 6.71
CA VAL A 364 16.27 -11.16 6.40
C VAL A 364 16.21 -10.01 7.41
N LEU A 365 16.40 -10.30 8.72
CA LEU A 365 16.38 -9.24 9.75
C LEU A 365 17.45 -8.17 9.50
N ARG A 366 18.68 -8.58 9.19
CA ARG A 366 19.78 -7.63 8.91
C ARG A 366 19.62 -6.94 7.55
N ALA A 367 18.99 -7.59 6.58
CA ALA A 367 18.70 -7.00 5.27
C ALA A 367 17.81 -5.75 5.40
N LEU A 368 16.99 -5.65 6.45
CA LEU A 368 16.19 -4.44 6.72
C LEU A 368 17.03 -3.18 6.91
N LEU A 369 18.32 -3.31 7.25
CA LEU A 369 19.24 -2.16 7.38
C LEU A 369 19.47 -1.39 6.06
N VAL A 370 19.08 -1.96 4.92
CA VAL A 370 19.04 -1.21 3.66
C VAL A 370 18.15 0.03 3.76
N VAL A 371 17.12 -0.01 4.60
CA VAL A 371 16.20 1.12 4.82
C VAL A 371 16.94 2.34 5.40
N PRO A 372 17.57 2.30 6.59
CA PRO A 372 18.33 3.44 7.08
C PRO A 372 19.49 3.83 6.18
N VAL A 373 20.13 2.88 5.49
CA VAL A 373 21.22 3.17 4.53
C VAL A 373 20.71 4.04 3.36
N LEU A 374 19.51 3.80 2.85
CA LEU A 374 18.89 4.62 1.80
C LEU A 374 18.30 5.93 2.34
N LEU A 375 17.75 5.92 3.55
CA LEU A 375 17.17 7.13 4.17
C LEU A 375 18.24 8.19 4.48
N LEU A 376 19.42 7.80 4.90
CA LEU A 376 20.49 8.76 5.27
C LEU A 376 20.86 9.72 4.12
N PRO A 377 21.25 9.27 2.92
CA PRO A 377 21.53 10.18 1.82
C PRO A 377 20.27 10.92 1.33
N ALA A 378 19.07 10.30 1.43
CA ALA A 378 17.82 10.93 1.04
C ALA A 378 17.43 12.13 1.91
N LEU A 379 17.97 12.27 3.11
CA LEU A 379 17.82 13.49 3.95
C LEU A 379 18.21 14.77 3.19
N ALA A 380 19.21 14.70 2.32
CA ALA A 380 19.65 15.84 1.50
C ALA A 380 18.58 16.28 0.47
N LEU A 381 17.59 15.41 0.16
CA LEU A 381 16.52 15.70 -0.80
C LEU A 381 15.32 16.39 -0.14
N VAL A 382 15.19 16.34 1.18
CA VAL A 382 14.01 16.86 1.90
C VAL A 382 13.77 18.37 1.66
N PRO A 383 14.79 19.22 1.48
CA PRO A 383 14.57 20.63 1.13
C PRO A 383 13.78 20.86 -0.17
N MET A 384 13.73 19.87 -1.08
CA MET A 384 12.94 19.95 -2.32
C MET A 384 11.42 19.99 -2.08
N LEU A 385 10.97 19.61 -0.87
CA LEU A 385 9.57 19.67 -0.46
C LEU A 385 9.12 21.08 -0.05
N ARG A 386 10.00 22.07 0.00
CA ARG A 386 9.61 23.47 0.27
C ARG A 386 8.63 23.94 -0.79
N PRO A 387 7.53 24.62 -0.38
CA PRO A 387 6.66 25.26 -1.35
C PRO A 387 7.45 26.21 -2.25
N VAL A 388 7.06 26.25 -3.53
CA VAL A 388 7.62 27.27 -4.44
C VAL A 388 7.08 28.61 -3.96
N LYS A 389 7.96 29.53 -3.61
CA LYS A 389 7.57 30.92 -3.38
C LYS A 389 7.31 31.54 -4.75
N ASP A 390 6.12 32.07 -4.92
CA ASP A 390 5.78 32.93 -6.07
C ASP A 390 6.71 34.16 -6.13
#